data_39ecc08f60f54d367e24d03562dde721
#
_entry.id   39ecc08f60f54d367e24d03562dde721
#
_cell.length_a   1.000
_cell.length_b   1.000
_cell.length_c   1.000
_cell.angle_alpha   90.00
_cell.angle_beta   90.00
_cell.angle_gamma   90.00
#
_symmetry.space_group_name_H-M   'P 1'
#
loop_
_entity.id
_entity.type
_entity.pdbx_description
1 polymer ?
#
loop_
_entity_poly.entity_id
_entity_poly.type
_entity_poly.pdbx_seq_one_letter_code
_entity_poly.pdbx_strand_id
1 'polypeptide(L)'
;MITRGTQILANGTVDKPIVFTSDATTPTMGDWGGIVMLGRAKTNSAFNGVAGVGEIEGGVNNAEGLGLYGGADDNDNSGILKYVRIEYAGYAFLPDKELNGLTMGAVGKGTTIDYVQVSNAADDSFEWFGGSVDCKHLIAYKGLDDDWDMDNGYSGRIQFGISMRDSMLADVSGSNGFEIDNDASGSTLLPQTSATFSNMTVIGPRATLTNTGNSNFKRGAHTRRNSAVSIFNSIIIGWPTGWNLDASLGSPTDLNYAAATPKAFVSNTILAGNNTPFTYSASINAPTGWTTTDLSNYFNRPAGGNNVLANNSDVMLTAAFKQDGTADWNPTAGSPTITGGDFTSAKLSNSFFTPTTYRGAAAQGDTWWKTWTRFF
;
A
#
# COMPACT_ATOMS: atom_id res chain seq x y z
N MET A 1 6.57 8.34 -17.43
CA MET A 1 5.69 8.01 -18.60
C MET A 1 4.25 8.21 -18.17
N ILE A 2 3.45 8.98 -18.91
CA ILE A 2 2.03 9.24 -18.56
C ILE A 2 1.16 8.64 -19.66
N THR A 3 0.16 7.81 -19.28
CA THR A 3 -0.84 7.24 -20.18
C THR A 3 -2.22 7.78 -19.80
N ARG A 4 -2.88 8.51 -20.70
CA ARG A 4 -4.24 8.99 -20.53
C ARG A 4 -5.06 8.68 -21.79
N GLY A 5 -6.20 8.01 -21.60
CA GLY A 5 -7.06 7.61 -22.72
C GLY A 5 -6.41 6.62 -23.70
N THR A 6 -5.33 5.96 -23.28
CA THR A 6 -4.57 4.95 -24.02
C THR A 6 -4.16 3.82 -23.08
N GLN A 7 -3.60 2.76 -23.63
CA GLN A 7 -3.17 1.58 -22.85
C GLN A 7 -1.66 1.42 -22.89
N ILE A 8 -1.07 1.09 -21.74
CA ILE A 8 0.30 0.54 -21.68
C ILE A 8 0.22 -0.99 -21.77
N LEU A 9 0.95 -1.60 -22.69
CA LEU A 9 0.98 -3.05 -22.88
C LEU A 9 2.36 -3.60 -22.56
N ALA A 10 2.69 -3.63 -21.28
CA ALA A 10 3.94 -4.18 -20.76
C ALA A 10 3.70 -5.59 -20.17
N ASN A 11 3.59 -6.58 -21.04
CA ASN A 11 3.33 -7.98 -20.69
C ASN A 11 4.62 -8.81 -20.81
N GLY A 12 5.44 -8.76 -19.77
CA GLY A 12 6.66 -9.57 -19.66
C GLY A 12 6.39 -11.02 -19.25
N THR A 13 7.46 -11.75 -18.95
CA THR A 13 7.41 -13.12 -18.42
C THR A 13 8.37 -13.26 -17.24
N VAL A 14 8.25 -14.34 -16.47
CA VAL A 14 9.11 -14.60 -15.33
C VAL A 14 10.61 -14.63 -15.72
N ASP A 15 10.95 -15.11 -16.91
CA ASP A 15 12.34 -15.18 -17.40
C ASP A 15 12.77 -13.94 -18.20
N LYS A 16 11.82 -13.12 -18.61
CA LYS A 16 12.04 -11.90 -19.41
C LYS A 16 11.13 -10.77 -18.91
N PRO A 17 11.40 -10.23 -17.70
CA PRO A 17 10.65 -9.09 -17.21
C PRO A 17 10.93 -7.85 -18.06
N ILE A 18 9.95 -6.95 -18.15
CA ILE A 18 10.13 -5.63 -18.77
C ILE A 18 10.65 -4.69 -17.69
N VAL A 19 11.68 -3.93 -18.00
CA VAL A 19 12.34 -3.03 -17.05
C VAL A 19 12.22 -1.58 -17.53
N PHE A 20 11.58 -0.76 -16.70
CA PHE A 20 11.60 0.70 -16.82
C PHE A 20 12.57 1.22 -15.77
N THR A 21 13.64 1.85 -16.22
CA THR A 21 14.74 2.27 -15.33
C THR A 21 15.41 3.54 -15.83
N SER A 22 16.32 4.09 -15.03
CA SER A 22 17.19 5.19 -15.40
C SER A 22 18.16 4.79 -16.53
N ASP A 23 18.48 5.73 -17.41
CA ASP A 23 19.54 5.62 -18.41
C ASP A 23 20.89 6.18 -17.94
N ALA A 24 20.96 6.65 -16.70
CA ALA A 24 22.20 7.14 -16.10
C ALA A 24 23.22 6.00 -15.89
N THR A 25 24.51 6.31 -16.05
CA THR A 25 25.60 5.34 -15.78
C THR A 25 25.60 4.88 -14.32
N THR A 26 25.22 5.77 -13.40
CA THR A 26 25.03 5.46 -11.98
C THR A 26 23.63 5.91 -11.59
N PRO A 27 22.64 5.01 -11.65
CA PRO A 27 21.26 5.33 -11.34
C PRO A 27 21.06 5.78 -9.88
N THR A 28 20.22 6.79 -9.71
CA THR A 28 19.79 7.30 -8.40
C THR A 28 18.27 7.44 -8.34
N MET A 29 17.72 7.44 -7.12
CA MET A 29 16.30 7.71 -6.88
C MET A 29 15.90 9.03 -7.56
N GLY A 30 14.75 9.05 -8.22
CA GLY A 30 14.22 10.26 -8.86
C GLY A 30 14.81 10.58 -10.22
N ASP A 31 15.62 9.71 -10.85
CA ASP A 31 16.20 9.98 -12.17
C ASP A 31 15.14 10.19 -13.27
N TRP A 32 13.93 9.70 -13.06
CA TRP A 32 12.80 9.85 -13.99
C TRP A 32 11.46 9.79 -13.24
N GLY A 33 10.39 10.24 -13.91
CA GLY A 33 9.09 10.47 -13.27
C GLY A 33 8.22 9.24 -13.04
N GLY A 34 8.71 8.01 -13.28
CA GLY A 34 7.91 6.80 -13.07
C GLY A 34 6.83 6.54 -14.13
N ILE A 35 5.90 5.65 -13.82
CA ILE A 35 4.75 5.31 -14.67
C ILE A 35 3.49 5.90 -14.04
N VAL A 36 2.76 6.71 -14.81
CA VAL A 36 1.49 7.32 -14.42
C VAL A 36 0.39 6.81 -15.35
N MET A 37 -0.59 6.11 -14.81
CA MET A 37 -1.73 5.58 -15.53
C MET A 37 -2.99 6.36 -15.13
N LEU A 38 -3.62 7.04 -16.10
CA LEU A 38 -4.79 7.89 -15.87
C LEU A 38 -6.02 7.28 -16.55
N GLY A 39 -6.85 6.65 -15.75
CA GLY A 39 -8.06 5.95 -16.17
C GLY A 39 -9.33 6.79 -16.02
N ARG A 40 -10.47 6.13 -16.23
CA ARG A 40 -11.82 6.72 -16.27
C ARG A 40 -12.77 6.12 -15.23
N ALA A 41 -12.27 5.37 -14.27
CA ALA A 41 -13.08 4.87 -13.17
C ALA A 41 -13.47 6.02 -12.21
N LYS A 42 -14.26 5.71 -11.21
CA LYS A 42 -14.75 6.71 -10.25
C LYS A 42 -13.65 7.18 -9.31
N THR A 43 -13.72 8.45 -8.94
CA THR A 43 -12.95 9.07 -7.87
C THR A 43 -13.87 10.02 -7.09
N ASN A 44 -13.54 10.30 -5.83
CA ASN A 44 -14.22 11.34 -5.05
C ASN A 44 -13.59 12.74 -5.22
N SER A 45 -12.56 12.86 -6.04
CA SER A 45 -11.89 14.12 -6.35
C SER A 45 -12.80 15.08 -7.13
N ALA A 46 -12.44 16.36 -7.09
CA ALA A 46 -13.00 17.39 -7.95
C ALA A 46 -11.90 18.30 -8.51
N PHE A 47 -11.96 18.61 -9.80
CA PHE A 47 -11.05 19.54 -10.44
C PHE A 47 -11.82 20.70 -11.07
N ASN A 48 -11.45 21.94 -10.73
CA ASN A 48 -12.14 23.16 -11.18
C ASN A 48 -13.67 23.09 -11.01
N GLY A 49 -14.14 22.50 -9.90
CA GLY A 49 -15.57 22.36 -9.58
C GLY A 49 -16.27 21.20 -10.29
N VAL A 50 -15.57 20.41 -11.10
CA VAL A 50 -16.11 19.21 -11.76
C VAL A 50 -15.86 17.99 -10.86
N ALA A 51 -16.92 17.49 -10.23
CA ALA A 51 -16.84 16.30 -9.38
C ALA A 51 -16.57 15.03 -10.20
N GLY A 52 -15.83 14.07 -9.62
CA GLY A 52 -15.47 12.81 -10.28
C GLY A 52 -14.31 12.95 -11.29
N VAL A 53 -13.62 14.08 -11.28
CA VAL A 53 -12.39 14.33 -12.03
C VAL A 53 -11.32 14.77 -11.03
N GLY A 54 -10.15 14.15 -11.08
CA GLY A 54 -8.98 14.56 -10.29
C GLY A 54 -7.86 15.07 -11.19
N GLU A 55 -6.98 15.86 -10.62
CA GLU A 55 -5.70 16.23 -11.19
C GLU A 55 -4.63 15.40 -10.48
N ILE A 56 -3.79 14.72 -11.27
CA ILE A 56 -2.69 13.95 -10.68
C ILE A 56 -1.63 14.91 -10.14
N GLU A 57 -1.00 14.55 -9.06
CA GLU A 57 0.10 15.29 -8.48
C GLU A 57 1.34 15.40 -9.37
N GLY A 58 2.42 15.96 -8.87
CA GLY A 58 3.65 16.15 -9.63
C GLY A 58 3.62 17.29 -10.62
N GLY A 59 2.53 18.09 -10.71
CA GLY A 59 2.45 19.28 -11.56
C GLY A 59 2.54 19.01 -13.08
N VAL A 60 2.20 17.79 -13.49
CA VAL A 60 2.34 17.33 -14.89
C VAL A 60 1.12 17.63 -15.77
N ASN A 61 0.06 18.21 -15.19
CA ASN A 61 -1.12 18.60 -15.94
C ASN A 61 -0.85 19.85 -16.80
N ASN A 62 -1.57 19.99 -17.89
CA ASN A 62 -1.45 21.10 -18.83
C ASN A 62 -2.83 21.58 -19.30
N ALA A 63 -2.87 22.56 -20.23
CA ALA A 63 -4.10 23.14 -20.74
C ALA A 63 -4.99 22.13 -21.47
N GLU A 64 -4.43 21.07 -22.04
CA GLU A 64 -5.17 19.96 -22.66
C GLU A 64 -5.70 18.96 -21.62
N GLY A 65 -5.36 19.12 -20.35
CA GLY A 65 -5.80 18.25 -19.25
C GLY A 65 -5.12 16.87 -19.27
N LEU A 66 -3.85 16.78 -19.70
CA LEU A 66 -3.15 15.50 -19.82
C LEU A 66 -2.82 14.86 -18.46
N GLY A 67 -2.90 15.61 -17.36
CA GLY A 67 -2.76 15.13 -15.99
C GLY A 67 -4.10 14.85 -15.28
N LEU A 68 -5.23 14.89 -15.98
CA LEU A 68 -6.54 14.64 -15.37
C LEU A 68 -6.90 13.16 -15.44
N TYR A 69 -7.58 12.68 -14.41
CA TYR A 69 -8.12 11.32 -14.30
C TYR A 69 -9.56 11.32 -13.80
N GLY A 70 -10.24 10.19 -13.88
CA GLY A 70 -11.58 10.01 -13.35
C GLY A 70 -12.66 9.98 -14.40
N GLY A 71 -13.86 9.61 -13.95
CA GLY A 71 -15.04 9.43 -14.78
C GLY A 71 -16.08 8.54 -14.09
N ALA A 72 -16.74 7.67 -14.86
CA ALA A 72 -17.79 6.80 -14.35
C ALA A 72 -17.64 5.33 -14.76
N ASP A 73 -16.54 4.97 -15.44
CA ASP A 73 -16.34 3.63 -15.98
C ASP A 73 -15.43 2.79 -15.06
N ASP A 74 -16.00 2.13 -14.08
CA ASP A 74 -15.24 1.24 -13.17
C ASP A 74 -14.64 0.02 -13.90
N ASN A 75 -14.99 -0.25 -15.16
CA ASN A 75 -14.38 -1.27 -16.02
C ASN A 75 -13.30 -0.70 -16.93
N ASP A 76 -12.90 0.56 -16.76
CA ASP A 76 -11.81 1.16 -17.52
C ASP A 76 -10.63 0.20 -17.63
N ASN A 77 -10.00 0.19 -18.82
CA ASN A 77 -8.83 -0.63 -19.10
C ASN A 77 -7.69 0.25 -19.57
N SER A 78 -6.79 0.54 -18.67
CA SER A 78 -5.55 1.29 -18.93
C SER A 78 -4.38 0.39 -19.40
N GLY A 79 -4.61 -0.91 -19.60
CA GLY A 79 -3.63 -1.84 -20.19
C GLY A 79 -3.17 -2.97 -19.29
N ILE A 80 -1.91 -3.35 -19.45
CA ILE A 80 -1.30 -4.50 -18.76
C ILE A 80 0.09 -4.09 -18.26
N LEU A 81 0.34 -4.24 -16.97
CA LEU A 81 1.67 -4.34 -16.37
C LEU A 81 1.82 -5.73 -15.76
N LYS A 82 2.63 -6.57 -16.36
CA LYS A 82 2.86 -7.93 -15.87
C LYS A 82 4.33 -8.33 -16.02
N TYR A 83 4.94 -8.84 -14.93
CA TYR A 83 6.36 -9.06 -14.83
C TYR A 83 7.14 -7.81 -15.23
N VAL A 84 6.90 -6.74 -14.50
CA VAL A 84 7.48 -5.40 -14.75
C VAL A 84 8.31 -4.97 -13.54
N ARG A 85 9.47 -4.39 -13.81
CA ARG A 85 10.25 -3.65 -12.81
C ARG A 85 10.27 -2.16 -13.15
N ILE A 86 10.04 -1.33 -12.15
CA ILE A 86 10.12 0.13 -12.21
C ILE A 86 11.20 0.52 -11.21
N GLU A 87 12.30 1.07 -11.71
CA GLU A 87 13.51 1.29 -10.92
C GLU A 87 13.93 2.76 -10.98
N TYR A 88 14.27 3.37 -9.82
CA TYR A 88 14.83 4.74 -9.72
C TYR A 88 13.87 5.85 -10.19
N ALA A 89 12.59 5.64 -10.08
CA ALA A 89 11.55 6.61 -10.41
C ALA A 89 11.34 7.63 -9.28
N GLY A 90 10.32 8.50 -9.41
CA GLY A 90 9.90 9.41 -8.34
C GLY A 90 10.49 10.81 -8.48
N TYR A 91 10.66 11.32 -9.71
CA TYR A 91 11.25 12.64 -9.94
C TYR A 91 10.40 13.76 -9.31
N ALA A 92 11.02 14.56 -8.46
CA ALA A 92 10.45 15.79 -7.92
C ALA A 92 10.40 16.89 -8.98
N PHE A 93 9.24 17.12 -9.58
CA PHE A 93 9.07 18.18 -10.58
C PHE A 93 9.10 19.58 -9.94
N LEU A 94 8.55 19.70 -8.74
CA LEU A 94 8.59 20.88 -7.87
C LEU A 94 8.70 20.39 -6.42
N PRO A 95 9.14 21.23 -5.46
CA PRO A 95 9.06 20.90 -4.04
C PRO A 95 7.63 20.50 -3.65
N ASP A 96 7.46 19.40 -2.92
CA ASP A 96 6.19 18.81 -2.51
C ASP A 96 5.26 18.45 -3.70
N LYS A 97 5.86 18.10 -4.86
CA LYS A 97 5.18 17.65 -6.08
C LYS A 97 6.02 16.60 -6.79
N GLU A 98 6.21 15.53 -6.15
CA GLU A 98 6.90 14.36 -6.62
C GLU A 98 5.95 13.51 -7.49
N LEU A 99 6.53 12.60 -8.27
CA LEU A 99 5.83 11.51 -8.94
C LEU A 99 6.28 10.20 -8.31
N ASN A 100 5.38 9.28 -8.17
CA ASN A 100 5.62 7.98 -7.54
C ASN A 100 6.30 6.99 -8.49
N GLY A 101 6.66 5.82 -7.97
CA GLY A 101 7.12 4.71 -8.79
C GLY A 101 6.05 4.28 -9.79
N LEU A 102 4.89 3.89 -9.29
CA LEU A 102 3.70 3.61 -10.07
C LEU A 102 2.49 4.38 -9.52
N THR A 103 2.05 5.37 -10.27
CA THR A 103 0.89 6.21 -9.96
C THR A 103 -0.33 5.75 -10.76
N MET A 104 -1.47 5.54 -10.10
CA MET A 104 -2.71 5.05 -10.70
C MET A 104 -3.88 5.98 -10.39
N GLY A 105 -4.16 6.94 -11.28
CA GLY A 105 -5.32 7.84 -11.18
C GLY A 105 -6.59 7.22 -11.79
N ALA A 106 -7.58 6.87 -10.98
CA ALA A 106 -8.87 6.30 -11.40
C ALA A 106 -8.76 5.14 -12.41
N VAL A 107 -7.77 4.27 -12.24
CA VAL A 107 -7.60 3.08 -13.07
C VAL A 107 -8.69 2.05 -12.73
N GLY A 108 -9.33 1.51 -13.74
CA GLY A 108 -10.46 0.59 -13.59
C GLY A 108 -10.05 -0.88 -13.57
N LYS A 109 -10.99 -1.73 -13.16
CA LYS A 109 -10.79 -3.19 -12.99
C LYS A 109 -10.58 -3.98 -14.27
N GLY A 110 -10.72 -3.36 -15.46
CA GLY A 110 -10.34 -3.96 -16.73
C GLY A 110 -8.82 -3.99 -16.95
N THR A 111 -8.06 -3.26 -16.13
CA THR A 111 -6.60 -3.18 -16.19
C THR A 111 -5.97 -4.36 -15.46
N THR A 112 -4.86 -4.88 -15.96
CA THR A 112 -4.09 -5.96 -15.33
C THR A 112 -2.83 -5.39 -14.69
N ILE A 113 -2.69 -5.53 -13.38
CA ILE A 113 -1.47 -5.21 -12.61
C ILE A 113 -1.08 -6.47 -11.81
N ASP A 114 -0.05 -7.19 -12.29
CA ASP A 114 0.34 -8.47 -11.69
C ASP A 114 1.84 -8.69 -11.85
N TYR A 115 2.54 -9.08 -10.79
CA TYR A 115 4.00 -9.22 -10.76
C TYR A 115 4.70 -7.91 -11.14
N VAL A 116 4.50 -6.88 -10.33
CA VAL A 116 5.15 -5.57 -10.50
C VAL A 116 6.04 -5.26 -9.30
N GLN A 117 7.30 -4.94 -9.58
CA GLN A 117 8.25 -4.46 -8.58
C GLN A 117 8.55 -2.98 -8.81
N VAL A 118 8.43 -2.18 -7.78
CA VAL A 118 8.96 -0.81 -7.71
C VAL A 118 10.17 -0.82 -6.78
N SER A 119 11.29 -0.24 -7.22
CA SER A 119 12.53 -0.20 -6.46
C SER A 119 13.16 1.18 -6.49
N ASN A 120 13.61 1.67 -5.32
CA ASN A 120 14.30 2.94 -5.19
C ASN A 120 13.52 4.11 -5.80
N ALA A 121 12.22 4.19 -5.56
CA ALA A 121 11.42 5.36 -5.88
C ALA A 121 11.79 6.51 -4.91
N ALA A 122 11.89 7.74 -5.41
CA ALA A 122 12.19 8.92 -4.58
C ALA A 122 10.94 9.54 -3.96
N ASP A 123 9.84 8.87 -4.06
CA ASP A 123 8.56 9.12 -3.42
C ASP A 123 7.90 7.77 -3.14
N ASP A 124 6.56 7.66 -3.21
CA ASP A 124 5.86 6.41 -2.98
C ASP A 124 6.24 5.32 -3.98
N SER A 125 6.21 4.09 -3.50
CA SER A 125 6.37 2.95 -4.39
C SER A 125 5.13 2.77 -5.27
N PHE A 126 3.96 2.68 -4.65
CA PHE A 126 2.66 2.54 -5.33
C PHE A 126 1.66 3.51 -4.75
N GLU A 127 1.01 4.30 -5.61
CA GLU A 127 -0.05 5.19 -5.18
C GLU A 127 -1.30 5.10 -6.06
N TRP A 128 -2.48 5.07 -5.40
CA TRP A 128 -3.80 4.96 -6.04
C TRP A 128 -4.67 6.17 -5.70
N PHE A 129 -4.97 6.99 -6.69
CA PHE A 129 -5.92 8.10 -6.61
C PHE A 129 -7.28 7.69 -7.15
N GLY A 130 -8.15 7.12 -6.33
CA GLY A 130 -9.43 6.59 -6.79
C GLY A 130 -9.31 5.34 -7.66
N GLY A 131 -10.40 5.00 -8.35
CA GLY A 131 -10.43 3.82 -9.20
C GLY A 131 -10.76 2.51 -8.49
N SER A 132 -10.63 1.42 -9.24
CA SER A 132 -11.08 0.09 -8.81
C SER A 132 -10.20 -1.05 -9.32
N VAL A 133 -8.99 -0.75 -9.82
CA VAL A 133 -8.07 -1.76 -10.33
C VAL A 133 -7.69 -2.77 -9.25
N ASP A 134 -7.67 -4.03 -9.61
CA ASP A 134 -7.20 -5.13 -8.75
C ASP A 134 -5.74 -5.45 -9.06
N CYS A 135 -4.93 -5.66 -8.02
CA CYS A 135 -3.49 -5.88 -8.16
C CYS A 135 -3.04 -7.14 -7.41
N LYS A 136 -2.14 -7.92 -8.01
CA LYS A 136 -1.50 -9.07 -7.35
C LYS A 136 0.01 -9.05 -7.48
N HIS A 137 0.70 -9.74 -6.56
CA HIS A 137 2.14 -9.98 -6.57
C HIS A 137 2.94 -8.69 -6.76
N LEU A 138 2.74 -7.74 -5.85
CA LEU A 138 3.43 -6.45 -5.86
C LEU A 138 4.63 -6.46 -4.92
N ILE A 139 5.69 -5.77 -5.30
CA ILE A 139 6.87 -5.59 -4.45
C ILE A 139 7.27 -4.13 -4.42
N ALA A 140 7.27 -3.52 -3.21
CA ALA A 140 7.82 -2.20 -2.91
C ALA A 140 9.18 -2.38 -2.23
N TYR A 141 10.25 -1.92 -2.87
CA TYR A 141 11.60 -2.14 -2.39
C TYR A 141 12.38 -0.84 -2.28
N LYS A 142 12.68 -0.43 -1.05
CA LYS A 142 13.49 0.77 -0.76
C LYS A 142 12.93 2.06 -1.36
N GLY A 143 11.61 2.26 -1.37
CA GLY A 143 11.01 3.57 -1.65
C GLY A 143 11.40 4.59 -0.59
N LEU A 144 11.36 5.88 -0.94
CA LEU A 144 11.71 6.96 -0.01
C LEU A 144 10.57 7.27 0.93
N ASP A 145 9.34 7.48 0.41
CA ASP A 145 8.16 7.76 1.23
C ASP A 145 7.32 6.49 1.47
N ASP A 146 6.09 6.37 1.09
CA ASP A 146 5.24 5.25 1.48
C ASP A 146 5.37 4.02 0.55
N ASP A 147 5.09 2.83 1.08
CA ASP A 147 5.11 1.62 0.25
C ASP A 147 3.80 1.47 -0.53
N TRP A 148 2.66 1.74 0.16
CA TRP A 148 1.29 1.57 -0.32
C TRP A 148 0.47 2.79 0.08
N ASP A 149 0.34 3.79 -0.81
CA ASP A 149 -0.52 4.94 -0.58
C ASP A 149 -1.83 4.83 -1.37
N MET A 150 -2.93 5.20 -0.74
CA MET A 150 -4.23 5.20 -1.38
C MET A 150 -5.13 6.32 -0.90
N ASP A 151 -5.71 7.01 -1.86
CA ASP A 151 -6.52 8.19 -1.65
C ASP A 151 -7.70 8.24 -2.64
N ASN A 152 -8.50 9.28 -2.51
CA ASN A 152 -9.48 9.76 -3.48
C ASN A 152 -10.52 8.72 -3.94
N GLY A 153 -10.88 7.78 -3.04
CA GLY A 153 -11.94 6.82 -3.29
C GLY A 153 -11.49 5.52 -3.94
N TYR A 154 -10.21 5.16 -3.85
CA TYR A 154 -9.75 3.86 -4.34
C TYR A 154 -10.47 2.69 -3.64
N SER A 155 -10.98 1.74 -4.43
CA SER A 155 -11.82 0.65 -3.94
C SER A 155 -11.43 -0.73 -4.48
N GLY A 156 -10.24 -0.87 -5.05
CA GLY A 156 -9.73 -2.11 -5.60
C GLY A 156 -9.31 -3.14 -4.54
N ARG A 157 -8.78 -4.25 -5.01
CA ARG A 157 -8.31 -5.38 -4.19
C ARG A 157 -6.85 -5.66 -4.47
N ILE A 158 -6.10 -5.92 -3.41
CA ILE A 158 -4.67 -6.23 -3.51
C ILE A 158 -4.40 -7.53 -2.76
N GLN A 159 -3.71 -8.46 -3.40
CA GLN A 159 -3.27 -9.70 -2.76
C GLN A 159 -1.83 -10.06 -3.12
N PHE A 160 -1.08 -10.57 -2.14
CA PHE A 160 0.33 -10.94 -2.25
C PHE A 160 1.24 -9.73 -2.53
N GLY A 161 1.33 -8.83 -1.55
CA GLY A 161 2.25 -7.70 -1.57
C GLY A 161 3.41 -7.89 -0.59
N ILE A 162 4.61 -7.55 -1.00
CA ILE A 162 5.79 -7.51 -0.15
C ILE A 162 6.36 -6.10 -0.19
N SER A 163 6.59 -5.49 0.97
CA SER A 163 7.38 -4.28 1.04
C SER A 163 8.58 -4.43 1.97
N MET A 164 9.66 -3.74 1.64
CA MET A 164 10.90 -3.80 2.40
C MET A 164 11.65 -2.48 2.35
N ARG A 165 11.92 -1.91 3.53
CA ARG A 165 12.53 -0.60 3.69
C ARG A 165 14.05 -0.71 3.88
N ASP A 166 14.79 0.26 3.33
CA ASP A 166 16.14 0.58 3.80
C ASP A 166 16.03 1.42 5.07
N SER A 167 16.73 1.03 6.12
CA SER A 167 16.60 1.68 7.45
C SER A 167 17.03 3.15 7.48
N MET A 168 17.70 3.65 6.46
CA MET A 168 18.21 5.01 6.38
C MET A 168 17.45 5.91 5.40
N LEU A 169 16.61 5.33 4.54
CA LEU A 169 15.91 6.06 3.48
C LEU A 169 14.44 6.30 3.90
N ALA A 170 14.15 7.52 4.33
CA ALA A 170 12.79 7.95 4.67
C ALA A 170 12.61 9.43 4.36
N ASP A 171 11.42 9.79 3.90
CA ASP A 171 11.07 11.15 3.56
C ASP A 171 10.90 12.05 4.80
N VAL A 172 11.02 13.35 4.61
CA VAL A 172 10.87 14.35 5.67
C VAL A 172 9.42 14.47 6.16
N SER A 173 8.43 14.16 5.32
CA SER A 173 7.00 14.11 5.65
C SER A 173 6.68 13.00 6.63
N GLY A 174 7.41 11.89 6.52
CA GLY A 174 7.32 10.75 7.44
C GLY A 174 6.76 9.49 6.80
N SER A 175 7.66 8.56 6.46
CA SER A 175 7.36 7.36 5.69
C SER A 175 6.62 6.27 6.46
N ASN A 176 5.67 5.64 5.81
CA ASN A 176 4.83 4.56 6.32
C ASN A 176 4.89 3.29 5.44
N GLY A 177 4.35 2.19 5.93
CA GLY A 177 4.08 1.00 5.12
C GLY A 177 2.81 1.18 4.31
N PHE A 178 1.71 1.54 4.99
CA PHE A 178 0.46 1.99 4.38
C PHE A 178 0.18 3.42 4.80
N GLU A 179 -0.11 4.30 3.87
CA GLU A 179 -0.82 5.56 4.10
C GLU A 179 -2.20 5.49 3.45
N ILE A 180 -3.26 5.88 4.19
CA ILE A 180 -4.63 5.59 3.75
C ILE A 180 -5.55 6.75 4.07
N ASP A 181 -5.98 7.47 3.04
CA ASP A 181 -6.89 8.61 3.13
C ASP A 181 -8.19 8.40 2.34
N ASN A 182 -9.29 9.01 2.75
CA ASN A 182 -10.44 9.14 1.86
C ASN A 182 -10.23 10.26 0.85
N ASP A 183 -9.77 11.38 1.35
CA ASP A 183 -9.34 12.58 0.64
C ASP A 183 -8.58 13.49 1.62
N ALA A 184 -7.90 14.51 1.11
CA ALA A 184 -7.07 15.41 1.91
C ALA A 184 -7.80 16.07 3.11
N SER A 185 -9.12 16.17 3.07
CA SER A 185 -9.95 16.78 4.13
C SER A 185 -10.61 15.75 5.06
N GLY A 186 -10.57 14.46 4.76
CA GLY A 186 -11.30 13.42 5.48
C GLY A 186 -12.81 13.56 5.35
N SER A 187 -13.27 13.95 4.17
CA SER A 187 -14.68 14.22 3.91
C SER A 187 -15.53 12.94 3.85
N THR A 188 -16.82 13.09 3.66
CA THR A 188 -17.77 12.00 3.41
C THR A 188 -18.06 11.80 1.91
N LEU A 189 -17.24 12.36 1.03
CA LEU A 189 -17.38 12.21 -0.42
C LEU A 189 -17.27 10.73 -0.83
N LEU A 190 -17.96 10.41 -1.91
CA LEU A 190 -18.02 9.05 -2.46
C LEU A 190 -17.47 9.03 -3.90
N PRO A 191 -16.85 7.90 -4.30
CA PRO A 191 -16.66 6.66 -3.55
C PRO A 191 -15.74 6.88 -2.33
N GLN A 192 -16.00 6.18 -1.22
CA GLN A 192 -15.09 6.19 -0.08
C GLN A 192 -13.89 5.28 -0.37
N THR A 193 -12.68 5.72 -0.02
CA THR A 193 -11.48 4.87 -0.09
C THR A 193 -11.69 3.64 0.79
N SER A 194 -11.80 2.47 0.16
CA SER A 194 -12.28 1.23 0.80
C SER A 194 -11.62 -0.04 0.26
N ALA A 195 -10.40 0.08 -0.22
CA ALA A 195 -9.62 -1.04 -0.74
C ALA A 195 -9.57 -2.22 0.24
N THR A 196 -9.36 -3.42 -0.30
CA THR A 196 -9.21 -4.63 0.50
C THR A 196 -7.87 -5.29 0.21
N PHE A 197 -7.02 -5.33 1.22
CA PHE A 197 -5.72 -6.01 1.17
C PHE A 197 -5.80 -7.37 1.83
N SER A 198 -5.14 -8.37 1.25
CA SER A 198 -4.95 -9.69 1.87
C SER A 198 -3.56 -10.23 1.56
N ASN A 199 -2.97 -10.96 2.49
CA ASN A 199 -1.67 -11.60 2.30
C ASN A 199 -0.55 -10.60 1.95
N MET A 200 -0.43 -9.54 2.76
CA MET A 200 0.65 -8.57 2.68
C MET A 200 1.76 -8.91 3.69
N THR A 201 3.02 -8.69 3.32
CA THR A 201 4.18 -8.74 4.22
C THR A 201 4.90 -7.41 4.16
N VAL A 202 4.74 -6.60 5.19
CA VAL A 202 5.17 -5.20 5.25
C VAL A 202 6.32 -5.07 6.23
N ILE A 203 7.55 -4.98 5.71
CA ILE A 203 8.78 -5.01 6.48
C ILE A 203 9.32 -3.60 6.64
N GLY A 204 9.26 -3.12 7.86
CA GLY A 204 9.74 -1.81 8.25
C GLY A 204 11.26 -1.72 8.36
N PRO A 205 11.76 -0.55 8.78
CA PRO A 205 13.20 -0.25 8.82
C PRO A 205 13.97 -0.95 9.96
N ARG A 206 13.26 -1.55 10.91
CA ARG A 206 13.84 -2.00 12.17
C ARG A 206 13.92 -3.52 12.26
N ALA A 207 15.08 -4.08 11.95
CA ALA A 207 15.32 -5.50 12.11
C ALA A 207 15.21 -5.97 13.58
N THR A 208 15.48 -5.08 14.55
CA THR A 208 15.30 -5.28 15.99
C THR A 208 14.68 -4.05 16.64
N LEU A 209 14.13 -4.19 17.85
CA LEU A 209 13.55 -3.07 18.61
C LEU A 209 14.56 -1.96 18.94
N THR A 210 15.84 -2.28 18.98
CA THR A 210 16.94 -1.34 19.29
C THR A 210 17.51 -0.66 18.05
N ASN A 211 17.17 -1.12 16.85
CA ASN A 211 17.58 -0.47 15.61
C ASN A 211 16.81 0.85 15.47
N THR A 212 17.52 1.97 15.39
CA THR A 212 16.88 3.29 15.32
C THR A 212 16.61 3.75 13.90
N GLY A 213 17.53 3.48 12.96
CA GLY A 213 17.38 3.93 11.56
C GLY A 213 17.12 5.44 11.44
N ASN A 214 16.49 5.83 10.33
CA ASN A 214 16.03 7.19 10.11
C ASN A 214 14.78 7.48 10.97
N SER A 215 14.77 8.62 11.68
CA SER A 215 13.68 9.02 12.59
C SER A 215 12.38 9.42 11.88
N ASN A 216 12.43 9.58 10.56
CA ASN A 216 11.25 9.90 9.74
C ASN A 216 10.39 8.67 9.44
N PHE A 217 10.86 7.45 9.66
CA PHE A 217 9.96 6.30 9.65
C PHE A 217 8.93 6.40 10.77
N LYS A 218 7.66 6.21 10.43
CA LYS A 218 6.55 6.40 11.37
C LYS A 218 5.77 5.11 11.64
N ARG A 219 5.00 4.59 10.69
CA ARG A 219 3.97 3.58 10.98
C ARG A 219 3.97 2.44 9.95
N GLY A 220 3.69 1.24 10.39
CA GLY A 220 3.43 0.12 9.49
C GLY A 220 2.09 0.27 8.75
N ALA A 221 1.08 0.83 9.43
CA ALA A 221 -0.17 1.24 8.80
C ALA A 221 -0.67 2.54 9.42
N HIS A 222 -1.01 3.50 8.59
CA HIS A 222 -1.61 4.79 8.95
C HIS A 222 -2.98 4.93 8.27
N THR A 223 -4.05 4.63 9.01
CA THR A 223 -5.43 4.78 8.53
C THR A 223 -6.02 6.06 9.08
N ARG A 224 -6.40 6.98 8.19
CA ARG A 224 -6.81 8.33 8.58
C ARG A 224 -7.92 8.89 7.67
N ARG A 225 -8.36 10.10 7.96
CA ARG A 225 -9.19 10.94 7.08
C ARG A 225 -10.40 10.20 6.50
N ASN A 226 -11.18 9.53 7.38
CA ASN A 226 -12.40 8.82 7.02
C ASN A 226 -12.23 7.66 6.02
N SER A 227 -11.04 7.11 5.86
CA SER A 227 -10.84 5.92 5.03
C SER A 227 -11.50 4.67 5.63
N ALA A 228 -11.87 3.70 4.78
CA ALA A 228 -12.55 2.45 5.15
C ALA A 228 -11.84 1.21 4.58
N VAL A 229 -10.51 1.25 4.50
CA VAL A 229 -9.67 0.16 3.97
C VAL A 229 -9.63 -1.00 4.95
N SER A 230 -9.61 -2.21 4.40
CA SER A 230 -9.53 -3.45 5.18
C SER A 230 -8.22 -4.19 4.91
N ILE A 231 -7.59 -4.72 5.98
CA ILE A 231 -6.35 -5.49 5.92
C ILE A 231 -6.59 -6.87 6.53
N PHE A 232 -6.38 -7.91 5.75
CA PHE A 232 -6.59 -9.31 6.14
C PHE A 232 -5.32 -10.14 5.94
N ASN A 233 -5.18 -11.20 6.73
CA ASN A 233 -4.19 -12.26 6.53
C ASN A 233 -2.75 -11.74 6.31
N SER A 234 -2.37 -10.66 6.97
CA SER A 234 -1.17 -9.91 6.67
C SER A 234 -0.16 -9.90 7.82
N ILE A 235 1.05 -9.44 7.55
CA ILE A 235 2.15 -9.32 8.49
C ILE A 235 2.73 -7.91 8.37
N ILE A 236 2.81 -7.18 9.48
CA ILE A 236 3.41 -5.84 9.56
C ILE A 236 4.47 -5.88 10.66
N ILE A 237 5.74 -5.79 10.30
CA ILE A 237 6.86 -6.00 11.23
C ILE A 237 7.90 -4.90 11.16
N GLY A 238 8.52 -4.59 12.31
CA GLY A 238 9.71 -3.74 12.39
C GLY A 238 9.47 -2.26 12.18
N TRP A 239 8.29 -1.75 12.47
CA TRP A 239 7.95 -0.34 12.41
C TRP A 239 8.00 0.34 13.78
N PRO A 240 8.28 1.67 13.86
CA PRO A 240 8.18 2.40 15.14
C PRO A 240 6.79 2.26 15.76
N THR A 241 5.74 2.49 14.97
CA THR A 241 4.35 2.20 15.33
C THR A 241 3.80 1.12 14.41
N GLY A 242 3.11 0.11 14.95
CA GLY A 242 2.50 -0.96 14.16
C GLY A 242 1.30 -0.45 13.36
N TRP A 243 0.24 -0.01 14.05
CA TRP A 243 -0.96 0.56 13.44
C TRP A 243 -1.35 1.86 14.14
N ASN A 244 -1.46 2.92 13.38
CA ASN A 244 -2.05 4.18 13.80
C ASN A 244 -3.45 4.34 13.17
N LEU A 245 -4.45 4.54 14.00
CA LEU A 245 -5.79 4.96 13.59
C LEU A 245 -5.97 6.44 13.93
N ASP A 246 -6.02 7.27 12.91
CA ASP A 246 -6.12 8.72 13.06
C ASP A 246 -7.52 9.20 12.66
N ALA A 247 -8.28 9.66 13.66
CA ALA A 247 -9.60 10.23 13.51
C ALA A 247 -9.59 11.77 13.66
N SER A 248 -8.41 12.41 13.72
CA SER A 248 -8.28 13.82 14.09
C SER A 248 -8.82 14.79 13.03
N LEU A 249 -8.81 14.41 11.76
CA LEU A 249 -9.23 15.27 10.66
C LEU A 249 -10.43 14.69 9.91
N GLY A 250 -11.42 15.55 9.65
CA GLY A 250 -12.62 15.24 8.89
C GLY A 250 -13.62 14.38 9.67
N SER A 251 -14.33 13.51 9.00
CA SER A 251 -15.22 12.53 9.63
C SER A 251 -14.37 11.47 10.36
N PRO A 252 -14.71 11.10 11.61
CA PRO A 252 -13.86 10.20 12.41
C PRO A 252 -13.67 8.85 11.77
N THR A 253 -12.41 8.48 11.51
CA THR A 253 -12.01 7.24 10.83
C THR A 253 -12.40 5.99 11.61
N ASP A 254 -12.35 6.05 12.95
CA ASP A 254 -12.69 4.94 13.85
C ASP A 254 -14.15 4.48 13.70
N LEU A 255 -15.07 5.34 13.30
CA LEU A 255 -16.46 4.96 13.02
C LEU A 255 -16.57 3.88 11.92
N ASN A 256 -15.61 3.82 11.00
CA ASN A 256 -15.59 2.80 9.95
C ASN A 256 -15.25 1.40 10.50
N TYR A 257 -14.60 1.32 11.66
CA TYR A 257 -14.22 0.07 12.35
C TYR A 257 -15.18 -0.28 13.50
N ALA A 258 -15.68 0.73 14.20
CA ALA A 258 -16.44 0.57 15.45
C ALA A 258 -17.95 0.44 15.28
N ALA A 259 -18.49 0.77 14.10
CA ALA A 259 -19.95 0.75 13.88
C ALA A 259 -20.54 -0.66 14.06
N ALA A 260 -21.84 -0.73 14.36
CA ALA A 260 -22.58 -2.00 14.43
C ALA A 260 -22.52 -2.80 13.10
N THR A 261 -22.36 -2.08 11.99
CA THR A 261 -22.05 -2.65 10.66
C THR A 261 -20.76 -1.99 10.16
N PRO A 262 -19.59 -2.57 10.48
CA PRO A 262 -18.31 -1.98 10.11
C PRO A 262 -18.12 -1.95 8.60
N LYS A 263 -17.49 -0.88 8.11
CA LYS A 263 -17.08 -0.74 6.71
C LYS A 263 -15.67 -1.28 6.48
N ALA A 264 -14.84 -1.28 7.51
CA ALA A 264 -13.42 -1.63 7.47
C ALA A 264 -13.07 -2.69 8.52
N PHE A 265 -12.06 -3.50 8.22
CA PHE A 265 -11.64 -4.60 9.07
C PHE A 265 -10.11 -4.70 9.10
N VAL A 266 -9.55 -5.03 10.27
CA VAL A 266 -8.22 -5.61 10.39
C VAL A 266 -8.39 -6.96 11.05
N SER A 267 -8.10 -8.05 10.30
CA SER A 267 -8.33 -9.42 10.79
C SER A 267 -7.25 -10.38 10.28
N ASN A 268 -6.95 -11.39 11.09
CA ASN A 268 -5.95 -12.42 10.82
C ASN A 268 -4.57 -11.81 10.50
N THR A 269 -4.25 -10.66 11.09
CA THR A 269 -3.05 -9.89 10.82
C THR A 269 -2.10 -9.94 12.02
N ILE A 270 -0.80 -10.00 11.74
CA ILE A 270 0.27 -10.00 12.76
C ILE A 270 0.95 -8.64 12.77
N LEU A 271 1.02 -8.01 13.94
CA LEU A 271 1.94 -6.92 14.24
C LEU A 271 3.10 -7.47 15.05
N ALA A 272 4.35 -7.23 14.65
CA ALA A 272 5.50 -7.72 15.39
C ALA A 272 6.68 -6.74 15.41
N GLY A 273 7.43 -6.73 16.52
CA GLY A 273 8.63 -5.91 16.66
C GLY A 273 8.38 -4.41 16.50
N ASN A 274 7.21 -3.95 16.92
CA ASN A 274 6.86 -2.53 16.93
C ASN A 274 7.11 -1.96 18.34
N ASN A 275 7.79 -0.81 18.45
CA ASN A 275 7.99 -0.17 19.75
C ASN A 275 6.66 0.21 20.38
N THR A 276 5.73 0.68 19.56
CA THR A 276 4.36 1.02 19.95
C THR A 276 3.41 0.29 19.00
N PRO A 277 2.80 -0.83 19.39
CA PRO A 277 1.90 -1.57 18.51
C PRO A 277 0.73 -0.73 17.99
N PHE A 278 0.19 0.18 18.82
CA PHE A 278 -0.99 0.99 18.50
C PHE A 278 -0.82 2.44 18.91
N THR A 279 -1.25 3.36 18.05
CA THR A 279 -1.50 4.76 18.40
C THR A 279 -2.87 5.19 17.87
N TYR A 280 -3.55 6.09 18.58
CA TYR A 280 -4.84 6.61 18.22
C TYR A 280 -4.86 8.13 18.37
N SER A 281 -5.39 8.84 17.37
CA SER A 281 -5.62 10.28 17.42
C SER A 281 -7.12 10.56 17.34
N ALA A 282 -7.68 11.15 18.41
CA ALA A 282 -9.12 11.44 18.49
C ALA A 282 -9.51 12.64 17.63
N SER A 283 -10.74 12.62 17.11
CA SER A 283 -11.35 13.80 16.51
C SER A 283 -11.57 14.90 17.56
N ILE A 284 -11.15 16.11 17.23
CA ILE A 284 -11.38 17.30 18.06
C ILE A 284 -12.83 17.77 17.95
N ASN A 285 -13.42 17.71 16.76
CA ASN A 285 -14.73 18.26 16.46
C ASN A 285 -15.88 17.28 16.70
N ALA A 286 -15.62 15.98 16.60
CA ALA A 286 -16.61 14.92 16.75
C ALA A 286 -16.02 13.72 17.48
N PRO A 287 -15.61 13.86 18.77
CA PRO A 287 -14.97 12.77 19.50
C PRO A 287 -15.95 11.58 19.66
N THR A 288 -15.48 10.38 19.31
CA THR A 288 -16.26 9.14 19.42
C THR A 288 -16.15 8.50 20.81
N GLY A 289 -15.18 8.97 21.60
CA GLY A 289 -14.81 8.38 22.88
C GLY A 289 -13.80 7.24 22.77
N TRP A 290 -13.36 6.88 21.57
CA TRP A 290 -12.29 5.91 21.39
C TRP A 290 -10.96 6.41 21.95
N THR A 291 -10.16 5.45 22.36
CA THR A 291 -8.80 5.64 22.90
C THR A 291 -7.85 4.63 22.24
N THR A 292 -6.55 4.76 22.51
CA THR A 292 -5.56 3.73 22.12
C THR A 292 -5.90 2.36 22.70
N THR A 293 -6.51 2.32 23.90
CA THR A 293 -6.96 1.07 24.52
C THR A 293 -8.09 0.41 23.72
N ASP A 294 -9.05 1.20 23.22
CA ASP A 294 -10.15 0.68 22.40
C ASP A 294 -9.64 0.16 21.06
N LEU A 295 -8.67 0.83 20.44
CA LEU A 295 -8.01 0.35 19.24
C LEU A 295 -7.29 -0.97 19.50
N SER A 296 -6.56 -1.09 20.61
CA SER A 296 -5.91 -2.32 21.03
C SER A 296 -6.92 -3.46 21.27
N ASN A 297 -8.03 -3.15 21.94
CA ASN A 297 -9.11 -4.13 22.18
C ASN A 297 -9.76 -4.57 20.87
N TYR A 298 -10.00 -3.63 19.95
CA TYR A 298 -10.51 -3.95 18.62
C TYR A 298 -9.57 -4.91 17.87
N PHE A 299 -8.27 -4.63 17.87
CA PHE A 299 -7.30 -5.49 17.18
C PHE A 299 -7.24 -6.87 17.83
N ASN A 300 -7.15 -6.94 19.14
CA ASN A 300 -7.02 -8.20 19.90
C ASN A 300 -8.35 -8.94 20.14
N ARG A 301 -9.46 -8.50 19.54
CA ARG A 301 -10.74 -9.20 19.67
C ARG A 301 -10.63 -10.65 19.18
N PRO A 302 -11.19 -11.65 19.88
CA PRO A 302 -11.07 -13.06 19.47
C PRO A 302 -11.53 -13.33 18.03
N ALA A 303 -12.64 -12.72 17.62
CA ALA A 303 -13.16 -12.84 16.26
C ALA A 303 -12.27 -12.20 15.18
N GLY A 304 -11.25 -11.43 15.57
CA GLY A 304 -10.30 -10.80 14.64
C GLY A 304 -9.18 -11.73 14.19
N GLY A 305 -8.85 -12.75 15.00
CA GLY A 305 -7.74 -13.67 14.70
C GLY A 305 -6.35 -13.01 14.61
N ASN A 306 -6.21 -11.78 15.09
CA ASN A 306 -4.97 -11.01 15.03
C ASN A 306 -3.99 -11.41 16.14
N ASN A 307 -2.70 -11.12 15.96
CA ASN A 307 -1.67 -11.32 16.97
C ASN A 307 -0.75 -10.11 17.07
N VAL A 308 -0.32 -9.77 18.29
CA VAL A 308 0.79 -8.87 18.56
C VAL A 308 1.94 -9.69 19.12
N LEU A 309 3.10 -9.64 18.48
CA LEU A 309 4.31 -10.35 18.86
C LEU A 309 5.37 -9.34 19.28
N ALA A 310 6.15 -9.68 20.31
CA ALA A 310 7.11 -8.76 20.89
C ALA A 310 8.26 -8.42 19.94
N ASN A 311 8.79 -9.42 19.23
CA ASN A 311 9.97 -9.24 18.37
C ASN A 311 9.67 -9.66 16.92
N ASN A 312 10.41 -9.11 15.96
CA ASN A 312 10.34 -9.54 14.56
C ASN A 312 10.68 -11.03 14.40
N SER A 313 11.64 -11.52 15.19
CA SER A 313 12.06 -12.94 15.17
C SER A 313 10.93 -13.90 15.55
N ASP A 314 9.93 -13.45 16.32
CA ASP A 314 8.80 -14.28 16.72
C ASP A 314 7.88 -14.65 15.55
N VAL A 315 7.96 -13.89 14.44
CA VAL A 315 7.26 -14.22 13.17
C VAL A 315 7.92 -15.39 12.45
N MET A 316 9.21 -15.63 12.69
CA MET A 316 9.98 -16.75 12.15
C MET A 316 9.99 -16.80 10.61
N LEU A 317 10.25 -15.66 9.96
CA LEU A 317 10.56 -15.60 8.53
C LEU A 317 12.06 -15.89 8.28
N THR A 318 12.38 -16.49 7.16
CA THR A 318 13.73 -17.02 6.87
C THR A 318 14.81 -15.93 6.83
N ALA A 319 14.62 -14.86 6.06
CA ALA A 319 15.61 -13.79 5.88
C ALA A 319 14.92 -12.45 5.52
N ALA A 320 13.89 -12.07 6.30
CA ALA A 320 12.98 -10.97 5.94
C ALA A 320 13.66 -9.60 5.82
N PHE A 321 14.73 -9.34 6.58
CA PHE A 321 15.44 -8.06 6.61
C PHE A 321 16.73 -8.02 5.78
N LYS A 322 16.99 -9.03 4.96
CA LYS A 322 18.14 -9.03 4.05
C LYS A 322 17.89 -8.13 2.85
N GLN A 323 18.88 -7.31 2.50
CA GLN A 323 18.79 -6.30 1.44
C GLN A 323 19.75 -6.56 0.26
N ASP A 324 20.31 -7.74 0.19
CA ASP A 324 21.40 -8.10 -0.73
C ASP A 324 20.96 -9.13 -1.80
N GLY A 325 19.68 -9.20 -2.13
CA GLY A 325 19.13 -10.17 -3.05
C GLY A 325 18.96 -11.58 -2.47
N THR A 326 19.37 -11.78 -1.21
CA THR A 326 19.14 -13.06 -0.50
C THR A 326 17.93 -12.97 0.45
N ALA A 327 17.11 -11.93 0.31
CA ALA A 327 15.85 -11.81 1.04
C ALA A 327 14.95 -13.02 0.80
N ASP A 328 14.41 -13.54 1.89
CA ASP A 328 13.50 -14.67 1.84
C ASP A 328 12.40 -14.49 2.89
N TRP A 329 11.19 -14.32 2.41
CA TRP A 329 10.01 -14.06 3.23
C TRP A 329 9.21 -15.32 3.56
N ASN A 330 9.76 -16.50 3.20
CA ASN A 330 9.19 -17.78 3.57
C ASN A 330 9.15 -17.95 5.09
N PRO A 331 8.04 -18.43 5.64
CA PRO A 331 7.99 -18.86 7.03
C PRO A 331 8.84 -20.13 7.25
N THR A 332 9.60 -20.14 8.34
CA THR A 332 10.29 -21.34 8.81
C THR A 332 9.33 -22.27 9.55
N ALA A 333 9.74 -23.52 9.78
CA ALA A 333 8.91 -24.47 10.55
C ALA A 333 8.57 -23.92 11.94
N GLY A 334 7.30 -23.96 12.33
CA GLY A 334 6.80 -23.42 13.60
C GLY A 334 6.41 -21.94 13.56
N SER A 335 6.60 -21.27 12.44
CA SER A 335 6.13 -19.87 12.28
C SER A 335 4.62 -19.75 12.52
N PRO A 336 4.18 -18.72 13.26
CA PRO A 336 2.75 -18.46 13.45
C PRO A 336 2.03 -18.04 12.17
N THR A 337 2.76 -17.79 11.07
CA THR A 337 2.18 -17.36 9.80
C THR A 337 1.74 -18.52 8.92
N ILE A 338 2.20 -19.76 9.17
CA ILE A 338 1.85 -20.95 8.37
C ILE A 338 0.34 -21.23 8.41
N THR A 339 -0.33 -20.77 9.45
CA THR A 339 -1.77 -20.94 9.64
C THR A 339 -2.44 -19.60 9.97
N GLY A 340 -3.78 -19.59 10.06
CA GLY A 340 -4.56 -18.43 10.48
C GLY A 340 -4.95 -17.52 9.33
N GLY A 341 -4.72 -17.90 8.09
CA GLY A 341 -5.37 -17.26 6.94
C GLY A 341 -6.85 -17.66 6.91
N ASP A 342 -7.74 -16.67 6.77
CA ASP A 342 -9.19 -16.85 6.74
C ASP A 342 -9.83 -15.99 5.65
N PHE A 343 -10.68 -16.62 4.84
CA PHE A 343 -11.38 -16.00 3.70
C PHE A 343 -12.90 -16.04 3.86
N THR A 344 -13.41 -16.23 5.08
CA THR A 344 -14.85 -16.26 5.37
C THR A 344 -15.51 -14.89 5.35
N SER A 345 -14.72 -13.80 5.45
CA SER A 345 -15.23 -12.43 5.35
C SER A 345 -15.87 -12.16 3.99
N ALA A 346 -17.05 -11.52 3.98
CA ALA A 346 -17.69 -11.06 2.75
C ALA A 346 -16.80 -10.14 1.90
N LYS A 347 -15.84 -9.41 2.50
CA LYS A 347 -14.85 -8.59 1.79
C LYS A 347 -13.90 -9.43 0.94
N LEU A 348 -13.68 -10.70 1.28
CA LEU A 348 -12.78 -11.63 0.60
C LEU A 348 -13.52 -12.65 -0.29
N SER A 349 -14.85 -12.56 -0.41
CA SER A 349 -15.66 -13.52 -1.20
C SER A 349 -15.51 -13.37 -2.71
N ASN A 350 -14.86 -12.31 -3.20
CA ASN A 350 -14.65 -12.08 -4.63
C ASN A 350 -13.66 -13.10 -5.21
N SER A 351 -13.93 -13.58 -6.42
CA SER A 351 -13.08 -14.55 -7.15
C SER A 351 -11.66 -14.03 -7.48
N PHE A 352 -11.41 -12.76 -7.30
CA PHE A 352 -10.07 -12.19 -7.37
C PHE A 352 -9.14 -12.81 -6.33
N PHE A 353 -9.63 -13.00 -5.10
CA PHE A 353 -8.79 -13.55 -4.03
C PHE A 353 -8.56 -15.06 -4.20
N THR A 354 -7.32 -15.45 -4.05
CA THR A 354 -6.91 -16.86 -3.92
C THR A 354 -6.92 -17.22 -2.44
N PRO A 355 -7.84 -18.06 -1.96
CA PRO A 355 -7.87 -18.43 -0.54
C PRO A 355 -6.58 -19.14 -0.12
N THR A 356 -6.04 -18.73 1.02
CA THR A 356 -4.87 -19.34 1.65
C THR A 356 -5.16 -19.72 3.09
N THR A 357 -4.40 -20.68 3.63
CA THR A 357 -4.45 -21.02 5.06
C THR A 357 -3.40 -20.27 5.87
N TYR A 358 -2.50 -19.57 5.21
CA TYR A 358 -1.37 -18.84 5.81
C TYR A 358 -1.59 -17.32 5.79
N ARG A 359 -0.81 -16.62 6.58
CA ARG A 359 -0.74 -15.14 6.67
C ARG A 359 0.54 -14.63 6.03
N GLY A 360 0.49 -13.40 5.49
CA GLY A 360 1.60 -12.82 4.74
C GLY A 360 1.59 -13.22 3.28
N ALA A 361 2.55 -12.69 2.52
CA ALA A 361 2.63 -12.81 1.07
C ALA A 361 3.18 -14.14 0.56
N ALA A 362 3.73 -14.98 1.45
CA ALA A 362 4.40 -16.22 1.08
C ALA A 362 3.96 -17.39 1.94
N ALA A 363 3.65 -18.52 1.32
CA ALA A 363 3.61 -19.83 1.96
C ALA A 363 5.02 -20.37 2.17
N GLN A 364 5.14 -21.45 2.95
CA GLN A 364 6.42 -22.15 3.09
C GLN A 364 6.87 -22.76 1.74
N GLY A 365 8.06 -22.39 1.28
CA GLY A 365 8.63 -22.83 0.03
C GLY A 365 8.23 -22.03 -1.21
N ASP A 366 7.48 -20.95 -1.05
CA ASP A 366 7.12 -20.07 -2.17
C ASP A 366 8.34 -19.40 -2.79
N THR A 367 8.23 -19.13 -4.09
CA THR A 367 9.29 -18.51 -4.87
C THR A 367 8.77 -17.48 -5.88
N TRP A 368 7.53 -17.03 -5.73
CA TRP A 368 6.88 -16.19 -6.73
C TRP A 368 7.60 -14.87 -7.02
N TRP A 369 8.40 -14.35 -6.07
CA TRP A 369 9.22 -13.15 -6.25
C TRP A 369 10.59 -13.44 -6.88
N LYS A 370 11.01 -14.69 -7.00
CA LYS A 370 12.33 -15.06 -7.54
C LYS A 370 12.34 -14.97 -9.07
N THR A 371 13.51 -14.82 -9.63
CA THR A 371 13.81 -14.83 -11.07
C THR A 371 13.52 -13.50 -11.78
N TRP A 372 12.31 -12.95 -11.67
CA TRP A 372 11.92 -11.73 -12.37
C TRP A 372 12.25 -10.43 -11.62
N THR A 373 12.45 -10.51 -10.32
CA THR A 373 12.80 -9.36 -9.47
C THR A 373 14.29 -9.08 -9.46
N ARG A 374 14.65 -7.89 -8.99
CA ARG A 374 16.03 -7.50 -8.71
C ARG A 374 16.09 -6.70 -7.40
N PHE A 375 17.02 -7.09 -6.53
CA PHE A 375 17.31 -6.40 -5.27
C PHE A 375 18.74 -5.89 -5.31
N PHE A 376 18.95 -4.59 -5.02
CA PHE A 376 20.23 -3.89 -5.14
C PHE A 376 20.92 -3.72 -3.80
#